data_5438bfa54b6de45d9f12090c2afe80df
#
_entry.id   5438bfa54b6de45d9f12090c2afe80df
#
_cell.length_a   1.000
_cell.length_b   1.000
_cell.length_c   1.000
_cell.angle_alpha   90.00
_cell.angle_beta   90.00
_cell.angle_gamma   90.00
#
_symmetry.space_group_name_H-M   'P 1'
#
loop_
_entity.id
_entity.type
_entity.pdbx_description
1 polymer ?
#
loop_
_entity_poly.entity_id
_entity_poly.type
_entity_poly.pdbx_seq_one_letter_code
_entity_poly.pdbx_strand_id
1 'polypeptide(L)'
;MFYGELENGGFEVLEPEFSKCFIGHARLDRLWTGARWAEGPAWFGGGRYLIFSDLPNNRMMRYDDTDGSVSTFREPSGFANGNTCDLEGRLITCEHFNRRVTRTEHDGRITVIADRYVARYGI
;
A
#
# COMPACT_ATOMS: atom_id res chain seq x y z
N MET A 1 16.19 16.21 -5.98
CA MET A 1 14.83 15.71 -5.74
C MET A 1 14.36 16.27 -4.39
N PHE A 2 13.23 16.91 -4.38
CA PHE A 2 12.75 17.60 -3.17
C PHE A 2 11.89 16.63 -2.37
N TYR A 3 12.29 16.36 -1.14
CA TYR A 3 11.49 15.66 -0.15
C TYR A 3 11.11 16.63 0.94
N GLY A 4 9.83 16.73 1.26
CA GLY A 4 9.41 17.64 2.32
C GLY A 4 7.99 18.13 2.13
N GLU A 5 7.66 19.18 2.83
CA GLU A 5 6.35 19.81 2.77
C GLU A 5 6.00 20.23 1.34
N LEU A 6 4.86 19.84 0.85
CA LEU A 6 4.36 20.28 -0.44
C LEU A 6 3.87 21.71 -0.32
N GLU A 7 4.36 22.57 -1.19
CA GLU A 7 3.86 23.94 -1.29
C GLU A 7 2.35 23.91 -1.57
N ASN A 8 1.56 24.59 -0.75
CA ASN A 8 0.09 24.54 -0.73
C ASN A 8 -0.51 23.14 -0.38
N GLY A 9 0.29 22.23 0.14
CA GLY A 9 -0.20 20.99 0.71
C GLY A 9 -0.88 21.22 2.05
N GLY A 10 -1.98 20.51 2.30
CA GLY A 10 -2.71 20.64 3.55
C GLY A 10 -4.01 19.86 3.55
N PHE A 11 -4.79 20.07 4.60
CA PHE A 11 -6.08 19.42 4.78
C PHE A 11 -7.20 20.46 4.81
N GLU A 12 -8.25 20.24 4.04
CA GLU A 12 -9.49 21.00 4.10
C GLU A 12 -10.56 20.12 4.77
N VAL A 13 -11.14 20.62 5.85
CA VAL A 13 -12.19 19.90 6.59
C VAL A 13 -13.53 20.26 5.97
N LEU A 14 -14.08 19.37 5.16
CA LEU A 14 -15.42 19.49 4.59
C LEU A 14 -16.49 18.95 5.54
N GLU A 15 -16.17 17.85 6.23
CA GLU A 15 -17.03 17.23 7.23
C GLU A 15 -16.36 17.26 8.60
N PRO A 16 -17.05 17.67 9.68
CA PRO A 16 -16.44 17.80 11.00
C PRO A 16 -15.75 16.54 11.52
N GLU A 17 -16.22 15.36 11.11
CA GLU A 17 -15.66 14.07 11.50
C GLU A 17 -14.23 13.87 10.99
N PHE A 18 -13.86 14.49 9.87
CA PHE A 18 -12.52 14.40 9.31
C PHE A 18 -11.45 14.99 10.25
N SER A 19 -11.81 16.00 11.05
CA SER A 19 -10.86 16.60 12.00
C SER A 19 -10.33 15.62 13.05
N LYS A 20 -11.02 14.49 13.25
CA LYS A 20 -10.59 13.42 14.16
C LYS A 20 -9.52 12.51 13.53
N CYS A 21 -9.29 12.60 12.22
CA CYS A 21 -8.37 11.72 11.49
C CYS A 21 -6.93 12.24 11.47
N PHE A 22 -6.67 13.45 11.91
CA PHE A 22 -5.34 14.04 11.93
C PHE A 22 -5.15 14.99 13.11
N ILE A 23 -3.90 15.24 13.45
CA ILE A 23 -3.53 16.22 14.47
C ILE A 23 -3.30 17.61 13.84
N GLY A 24 -3.49 18.69 14.61
CA GLY A 24 -3.51 20.06 14.10
C GLY A 24 -2.21 20.54 13.43
N HIS A 25 -1.09 19.83 13.59
CA HIS A 25 0.17 20.12 12.90
C HIS A 25 0.54 19.06 11.83
N ALA A 26 -0.42 18.19 11.46
CA ALA A 26 -0.22 17.26 10.37
C ALA A 26 -0.04 18.01 9.05
N ARG A 27 0.84 17.51 8.22
CA ARG A 27 1.16 18.09 6.92
C ARG A 27 1.24 16.99 5.85
N LEU A 28 1.21 17.40 4.60
CA LEU A 28 1.39 16.53 3.46
C LEU A 28 2.85 16.57 3.03
N ASP A 29 3.55 15.44 3.14
CA ASP A 29 4.94 15.32 2.74
C ASP A 29 5.07 14.43 1.50
N ARG A 30 5.96 14.80 0.58
CA ARG A 30 6.36 13.94 -0.51
C ARG A 30 7.48 13.03 -0.05
N LEU A 31 7.18 11.76 0.17
CA LEU A 31 8.14 10.79 0.69
C LEU A 31 9.09 10.26 -0.39
N TRP A 32 8.62 10.15 -1.63
CA TRP A 32 9.40 9.59 -2.73
C TRP A 32 8.82 9.95 -4.09
N THR A 33 9.70 9.88 -5.11
CA THR A 33 9.35 9.96 -6.53
C THR A 33 10.03 8.82 -7.28
N GLY A 34 9.44 8.35 -8.37
CA GLY A 34 10.02 7.25 -9.17
C GLY A 34 9.02 6.17 -9.52
N ALA A 35 7.79 6.22 -8.97
CA ALA A 35 6.69 5.41 -9.44
C ALA A 35 6.17 5.95 -10.78
N ARG A 36 5.75 5.04 -11.66
CA ARG A 36 4.93 5.41 -12.82
C ARG A 36 3.46 5.56 -12.43
N TRP A 37 3.02 4.73 -11.50
CA TRP A 37 1.65 4.73 -10.99
C TRP A 37 1.60 4.06 -9.61
N ALA A 38 1.60 4.87 -8.56
CA ALA A 38 1.54 4.37 -7.19
C ALA A 38 0.11 4.00 -6.81
N GLU A 39 -0.07 2.81 -6.26
CA GLU A 39 -1.35 2.22 -5.90
C GLU A 39 -1.27 1.43 -4.59
N GLY A 40 -2.43 1.16 -3.99
CA GLY A 40 -2.61 0.21 -2.91
C GLY A 40 -1.68 0.41 -1.71
N PRO A 41 -1.64 1.59 -1.09
CA PRO A 41 -0.81 1.79 0.10
C PRO A 41 -1.37 1.00 1.29
N ALA A 42 -0.49 0.27 1.99
CA ALA A 42 -0.79 -0.46 3.22
C ALA A 42 0.25 -0.13 4.29
N TRP A 43 -0.20 0.43 5.40
CA TRP A 43 0.66 0.79 6.52
C TRP A 43 0.79 -0.35 7.53
N PHE A 44 2.03 -0.64 7.93
CA PHE A 44 2.38 -1.62 8.92
C PHE A 44 2.93 -0.92 10.17
N GLY A 45 2.03 -0.60 11.10
CA GLY A 45 2.36 0.22 12.27
C GLY A 45 3.40 -0.40 13.20
N GLY A 46 3.38 -1.72 13.38
CA GLY A 46 4.36 -2.42 14.22
C GLY A 46 5.79 -2.34 13.69
N GLY A 47 5.97 -2.32 12.38
CA GLY A 47 7.27 -2.19 11.72
C GLY A 47 7.59 -0.78 11.25
N ARG A 48 6.65 0.16 11.35
CA ARG A 48 6.77 1.54 10.88
C ARG A 48 7.19 1.63 9.41
N TYR A 49 6.49 0.89 8.55
CA TYR A 49 6.73 0.94 7.12
C TYR A 49 5.43 0.92 6.30
N LEU A 50 5.53 1.44 5.10
CA LEU A 50 4.48 1.46 4.10
C LEU A 50 4.86 0.54 2.95
N ILE A 51 3.94 -0.35 2.55
CA ILE A 51 4.02 -1.07 1.29
C ILE A 51 3.06 -0.42 0.29
N PHE A 52 3.52 -0.24 -0.95
CA PHE A 52 2.67 0.25 -2.03
C PHE A 52 3.08 -0.36 -3.36
N SER A 53 2.16 -0.40 -4.30
CA SER A 53 2.39 -0.94 -5.63
C SER A 53 2.83 0.16 -6.61
N ASP A 54 3.80 -0.13 -7.46
CA ASP A 54 4.12 0.61 -8.67
C ASP A 54 3.72 -0.28 -9.86
N LEU A 55 2.41 -0.23 -10.17
CA LEU A 55 1.73 -1.23 -11.00
C LEU A 55 2.34 -1.39 -12.40
N PRO A 56 2.58 -0.32 -13.20
CA PRO A 56 3.10 -0.50 -14.55
C PRO A 56 4.54 -1.02 -14.59
N ASN A 57 5.30 -0.81 -13.52
CA ASN A 57 6.65 -1.33 -13.37
C ASN A 57 6.69 -2.74 -12.78
N ASN A 58 5.53 -3.35 -12.53
CA ASN A 58 5.40 -4.72 -12.00
C ASN A 58 6.21 -4.95 -10.73
N ARG A 59 6.17 -3.98 -9.82
CA ARG A 59 6.90 -4.04 -8.55
C ARG A 59 6.10 -3.48 -7.39
N MET A 60 6.46 -3.87 -6.19
CA MET A 60 6.00 -3.28 -4.95
C MET A 60 7.18 -2.63 -4.24
N MET A 61 6.93 -1.48 -3.63
CA MET A 61 7.90 -0.67 -2.94
C MET A 61 7.63 -0.69 -1.43
N ARG A 62 8.68 -0.50 -0.65
CA ARG A 62 8.61 -0.29 0.79
C ARG A 62 9.25 1.06 1.14
N TYR A 63 8.46 1.92 1.78
CA TYR A 63 8.98 3.10 2.49
C TYR A 63 9.16 2.74 3.96
N ASP A 64 10.35 2.99 4.50
CA ASP A 64 10.67 2.78 5.90
C ASP A 64 10.66 4.13 6.64
N ASP A 65 9.73 4.28 7.58
CA ASP A 65 9.58 5.53 8.35
C ASP A 65 10.69 5.75 9.38
N THR A 66 11.49 4.72 9.65
CA THR A 66 12.57 4.82 10.63
C THR A 66 13.79 5.57 10.10
N ASP A 67 14.02 5.53 8.78
CA ASP A 67 15.15 6.17 8.12
C ASP A 67 14.80 6.95 6.85
N GLY A 68 13.52 6.89 6.41
CA GLY A 68 13.04 7.57 5.21
C GLY A 68 13.44 6.90 3.89
N SER A 69 14.02 5.71 3.93
CA SER A 69 14.43 4.98 2.74
C SER A 69 13.25 4.38 1.97
N VAL A 70 13.40 4.27 0.66
CA VAL A 70 12.47 3.52 -0.20
C VAL A 70 13.24 2.47 -0.97
N SER A 71 12.77 1.24 -0.90
CA SER A 71 13.39 0.08 -1.56
C SER A 71 12.36 -0.77 -2.28
N THR A 72 12.82 -1.60 -3.19
CA THR A 72 11.96 -2.61 -3.81
C THR A 72 11.65 -3.72 -2.80
N PHE A 73 10.36 -3.90 -2.54
CA PHE A 73 9.87 -4.97 -1.66
C PHE A 73 9.70 -6.30 -2.41
N ARG A 74 9.14 -6.24 -3.62
CA ARG A 74 8.90 -7.41 -4.47
C ARG A 74 8.93 -7.03 -5.94
N GLU A 75 9.67 -7.81 -6.74
CA GLU A 75 9.74 -7.69 -8.19
C GLU A 75 10.09 -9.06 -8.80
N PRO A 76 9.30 -9.63 -9.72
CA PRO A 76 8.00 -9.14 -10.19
C PRO A 76 6.90 -9.27 -9.13
N SER A 77 5.89 -8.42 -9.18
CA SER A 77 4.78 -8.40 -8.23
C SER A 77 3.50 -9.09 -8.73
N GLY A 78 3.50 -9.57 -9.98
CA GLY A 78 2.27 -10.01 -10.64
C GLY A 78 1.34 -8.84 -10.99
N PHE A 79 1.91 -7.67 -11.25
CA PHE A 79 1.19 -6.42 -11.42
C PHE A 79 0.23 -6.17 -10.25
N ALA A 80 0.77 -6.24 -9.04
CA ALA A 80 0.05 -5.98 -7.82
C ALA A 80 -0.59 -4.59 -7.86
N ASN A 81 -1.83 -4.47 -7.37
CA ASN A 81 -2.57 -3.23 -7.27
C ASN A 81 -2.91 -2.95 -5.81
N GLY A 82 -4.08 -3.40 -5.34
CA GLY A 82 -4.54 -3.16 -3.98
C GLY A 82 -3.79 -4.01 -2.95
N ASN A 83 -3.48 -3.38 -1.82
CA ASN A 83 -2.86 -4.05 -0.69
C ASN A 83 -3.56 -3.67 0.61
N THR A 84 -3.50 -4.56 1.59
CA THR A 84 -3.88 -4.28 2.98
C THR A 84 -3.10 -5.19 3.91
N CYS A 85 -3.13 -4.92 5.21
CA CYS A 85 -2.60 -5.86 6.19
C CYS A 85 -3.75 -6.60 6.89
N ASP A 86 -3.52 -7.86 7.24
CA ASP A 86 -4.45 -8.61 8.09
C ASP A 86 -4.20 -8.33 9.58
N LEU A 87 -5.03 -8.92 10.42
CA LEU A 87 -4.94 -8.73 11.88
C LEU A 87 -3.67 -9.31 12.51
N GLU A 88 -2.95 -10.16 11.77
CA GLU A 88 -1.68 -10.75 12.19
C GLU A 88 -0.46 -10.00 11.59
N GLY A 89 -0.69 -8.88 10.91
CA GLY A 89 0.36 -8.06 10.31
C GLY A 89 0.95 -8.64 9.02
N ARG A 90 0.22 -9.51 8.31
CA ARG A 90 0.64 -10.08 7.03
C ARG A 90 0.06 -9.26 5.89
N LEU A 91 0.82 -9.17 4.80
CA LEU A 91 0.41 -8.44 3.62
C LEU A 91 -0.59 -9.24 2.78
N ILE A 92 -1.74 -8.65 2.51
CA ILE A 92 -2.73 -9.15 1.55
C ILE A 92 -2.60 -8.32 0.28
N THR A 93 -2.50 -8.99 -0.87
CA THR A 93 -2.24 -8.34 -2.18
C THR A 93 -3.21 -8.84 -3.24
N CYS A 94 -3.78 -7.92 -4.02
CA CYS A 94 -4.51 -8.23 -5.23
C CYS A 94 -3.55 -8.21 -6.42
N GLU A 95 -3.30 -9.38 -7.03
CA GLU A 95 -2.44 -9.51 -8.21
C GLU A 95 -3.27 -9.44 -9.49
N HIS A 96 -3.12 -8.33 -10.23
CA HIS A 96 -3.89 -8.09 -11.45
C HIS A 96 -3.59 -9.12 -12.55
N PHE A 97 -2.31 -9.40 -12.80
CA PHE A 97 -1.92 -10.32 -13.85
C PHE A 97 -2.33 -11.76 -13.55
N ASN A 98 -2.12 -12.21 -12.33
CA ASN A 98 -2.41 -13.58 -11.92
C ASN A 98 -3.89 -13.81 -11.55
N ARG A 99 -4.71 -12.76 -11.53
CA ARG A 99 -6.14 -12.82 -11.21
C ARG A 99 -6.42 -13.53 -9.88
N ARG A 100 -5.66 -13.16 -8.83
CA ARG A 100 -5.75 -13.80 -7.53
C ARG A 100 -5.50 -12.82 -6.40
N VAL A 101 -5.91 -13.20 -5.20
CA VAL A 101 -5.55 -12.54 -3.94
C VAL A 101 -4.56 -13.43 -3.21
N THR A 102 -3.48 -12.85 -2.76
CA THR A 102 -2.41 -13.55 -2.06
C THR A 102 -2.16 -12.96 -0.69
N ARG A 103 -1.58 -13.77 0.18
CA ARG A 103 -1.05 -13.35 1.47
C ARG A 103 0.44 -13.65 1.52
N THR A 104 1.23 -12.65 1.92
CA THR A 104 2.65 -12.84 2.22
C THR A 104 2.78 -13.21 3.68
N GLU A 105 3.24 -14.42 3.95
CA GLU A 105 3.46 -14.94 5.30
C GLU A 105 4.67 -14.26 5.96
N HIS A 106 4.81 -14.38 7.28
CA HIS A 106 5.93 -13.78 8.01
C HIS A 106 7.31 -14.31 7.57
N ASP A 107 7.36 -15.53 7.04
CA ASP A 107 8.59 -16.12 6.48
C ASP A 107 8.83 -15.75 5.01
N GLY A 108 8.00 -14.90 4.42
CA GLY A 108 8.10 -14.44 3.05
C GLY A 108 7.41 -15.34 2.01
N ARG A 109 6.88 -16.51 2.39
CA ARG A 109 6.10 -17.36 1.47
C ARG A 109 4.82 -16.67 1.04
N ILE A 110 4.39 -16.97 -0.17
CA ILE A 110 3.13 -16.45 -0.72
C ILE A 110 2.09 -17.55 -0.72
N THR A 111 0.98 -17.30 -0.02
CA THR A 111 -0.19 -18.17 0.03
C THR A 111 -1.29 -17.57 -0.83
N VAL A 112 -1.85 -18.36 -1.75
CA VAL A 112 -3.04 -17.96 -2.51
C VAL A 112 -4.26 -18.06 -1.61
N ILE A 113 -4.97 -16.94 -1.44
CA ILE A 113 -6.22 -16.88 -0.64
C ILE A 113 -7.43 -17.13 -1.52
N ALA A 114 -7.45 -16.50 -2.71
CA ALA A 114 -8.53 -16.65 -3.67
C ALA A 114 -7.99 -16.50 -5.09
N ASP A 115 -8.40 -17.41 -5.98
CA ASP A 115 -8.00 -17.40 -7.40
C ASP A 115 -9.18 -17.54 -8.35
N ARG A 116 -10.41 -17.57 -7.81
CA ARG A 116 -11.62 -17.72 -8.60
C ARG A 116 -12.84 -17.23 -7.83
N TYR A 117 -13.86 -16.86 -8.59
CA TYR A 117 -15.19 -16.61 -8.10
C TYR A 117 -16.14 -17.68 -8.61
N VAL A 118 -16.90 -18.28 -7.72
CA VAL A 118 -17.98 -19.21 -8.06
C VAL A 118 -19.30 -18.53 -7.77
N ALA A 119 -19.99 -18.09 -8.83
CA ALA A 119 -21.35 -17.60 -8.69
C ALA A 119 -22.27 -18.78 -8.31
N ARG A 120 -22.86 -18.72 -7.12
CA ARG A 120 -24.00 -19.58 -6.80
C ARG A 120 -25.23 -18.92 -7.40
N TYR A 121 -25.68 -19.41 -8.52
CA TYR A 121 -27.03 -19.13 -8.98
C TYR A 121 -27.97 -19.87 -8.03
N GLY A 122 -28.58 -19.15 -7.08
CA GLY A 122 -29.78 -19.64 -6.43
C GLY A 122 -30.88 -19.72 -7.47
N ILE A 123 -31.37 -20.88 -7.70
CA ILE A 123 -32.60 -21.11 -8.48
C ILE A 123 -33.75 -20.77 -7.55
#